data_7924e64a8a13a15af1f368acef78f89d
#
_entry.id   7924e64a8a13a15af1f368acef78f89d
#
_cell.length_a   1.000
_cell.length_b   1.000
_cell.length_c   1.000
_cell.angle_alpha   90.00
_cell.angle_beta   90.00
_cell.angle_gamma   90.00
#
_symmetry.space_group_name_H-M   'P 1'
#
loop_
_entity.id
_entity.type
_entity.pdbx_description
1 polymer ?
#
loop_
_entity_poly.entity_id
_entity_poly.type
_entity_poly.pdbx_seq_one_letter_code
_entity_poly.pdbx_strand_id
1 'polypeptide(L)'
;MLKTGFCIVLFALAAGCAPTQKPLTDYVNPLLGTATLWDSVDLGFKPTKRTWGAEVFPGSSLPNAMVQVSPVTKFHSGAGYQYEDSVIYGFTHTNKGHWNLCHIPLLPVTGTPLPGDYCSPYSHARESAAPGYYRVFLDRYGVDAELTSTLRCAFHKYTYPAGAQAALLADLQRSNEHVRAWDIRKEGDNAFAGWQQTGEKMYFYAVADRPVTGIEPVAEGDREIRIVRFGDGDGPVELRIGFSFVSEENARKNLEAEMLGRSFADVRSEATAVWNDLLGRIRVEGGTEREKGLFYSCLYRSFLWPALRSDVNGEFTDADGEVVNTGFRYYTGPSYWDDYRNKLILLGLLAPDVAADVISSDTDRGEKRGGFMPTFFHGDHASAFVAGVYLRGIRGFDVRRAYELVLRNATVQGPSRPWLDEYVARGYIPEMDVENPVTQTVCKAAVTKTLEYAYDDYAVALLADALGDGANRDMLMKRTSNYKNLFDPSTGLMRGRLDDGSWITPFDDQYPYYEYMYREANAWQQAFFAPHDTEGLIGLYPVSYTHLRA
;
A
#
# COMPACT_ATOMS: atom_id res chain seq x y z
N MET A 1 53.03 -61.57 -32.21
CA MET A 1 53.31 -60.22 -31.76
C MET A 1 52.23 -59.26 -32.28
N LEU A 2 51.16 -59.09 -31.58
CA LEU A 2 50.11 -58.05 -31.86
C LEU A 2 50.31 -56.89 -30.91
N LYS A 3 50.56 -55.71 -31.47
CA LYS A 3 50.57 -54.43 -30.70
C LYS A 3 49.16 -53.85 -30.73
N THR A 4 48.48 -53.85 -29.59
CA THR A 4 47.24 -53.17 -29.37
C THR A 4 47.54 -51.70 -29.04
N GLY A 5 47.12 -50.75 -29.90
CA GLY A 5 47.15 -49.31 -29.66
C GLY A 5 45.94 -48.89 -28.92
N PHE A 6 46.14 -48.24 -27.76
CA PHE A 6 45.07 -47.63 -26.94
C PHE A 6 44.87 -46.19 -27.45
N CYS A 7 43.70 -45.90 -28.07
CA CYS A 7 43.28 -44.53 -28.37
C CYS A 7 42.61 -43.92 -27.12
N ILE A 8 43.24 -42.93 -26.52
CA ILE A 8 42.62 -42.10 -25.48
C ILE A 8 41.83 -41.00 -26.17
N VAL A 9 40.51 -41.08 -26.10
CA VAL A 9 39.60 -39.98 -26.52
C VAL A 9 39.46 -39.03 -25.35
N LEU A 10 40.08 -37.85 -25.45
CA LEU A 10 39.82 -36.72 -24.52
C LEU A 10 38.46 -36.12 -24.85
N PHE A 11 37.48 -36.33 -23.96
CA PHE A 11 36.27 -35.53 -23.93
C PHE A 11 36.59 -34.17 -23.30
N ALA A 12 36.68 -33.14 -24.12
CA ALA A 12 36.68 -31.75 -23.64
C ALA A 12 35.25 -31.41 -23.17
N LEU A 13 35.00 -31.38 -21.87
CA LEU A 13 33.83 -30.79 -21.29
C LEU A 13 33.84 -29.28 -21.59
N ALA A 14 33.11 -28.85 -22.61
CA ALA A 14 32.77 -27.47 -22.78
C ALA A 14 31.79 -27.11 -21.64
N ALA A 15 32.28 -26.51 -20.56
CA ALA A 15 31.48 -25.81 -19.60
C ALA A 15 30.86 -24.60 -20.30
N GLY A 16 29.72 -24.82 -20.94
CA GLY A 16 28.89 -23.73 -21.44
C GLY A 16 28.47 -22.87 -20.24
N CYS A 17 28.98 -21.62 -20.17
CA CYS A 17 28.38 -20.62 -19.30
C CYS A 17 26.89 -20.53 -19.67
N ALA A 18 26.03 -21.10 -18.87
CA ALA A 18 24.60 -20.81 -18.94
C ALA A 18 24.46 -19.26 -18.84
N PRO A 19 23.69 -18.63 -19.73
CA PRO A 19 23.47 -17.19 -19.63
C PRO A 19 22.99 -16.89 -18.24
N THR A 20 23.69 -16.01 -17.51
CA THR A 20 23.28 -15.55 -16.21
C THR A 20 21.89 -14.92 -16.36
N GLN A 21 20.89 -15.55 -15.75
CA GLN A 21 19.51 -15.08 -15.83
C GLN A 21 19.45 -13.67 -15.27
N LYS A 22 18.89 -12.72 -16.02
CA LYS A 22 18.69 -11.32 -15.59
C LYS A 22 17.95 -11.30 -14.26
N PRO A 23 18.44 -10.56 -13.24
CA PRO A 23 17.71 -10.40 -11.97
C PRO A 23 16.29 -9.89 -12.22
N LEU A 24 15.32 -10.38 -11.48
CA LEU A 24 13.91 -9.99 -11.68
C LEU A 24 13.65 -8.53 -11.27
N THR A 25 14.43 -8.01 -10.35
CA THR A 25 14.45 -6.58 -10.00
C THR A 25 14.80 -5.67 -11.18
N ASP A 26 15.52 -6.16 -12.18
CA ASP A 26 15.85 -5.38 -13.39
C ASP A 26 14.67 -5.22 -14.36
N TYR A 27 13.58 -5.95 -14.16
CA TYR A 27 12.32 -5.75 -14.87
C TYR A 27 11.44 -4.71 -14.19
N VAL A 28 11.64 -4.44 -12.91
CA VAL A 28 10.78 -3.53 -12.13
C VAL A 28 11.15 -2.07 -12.44
N ASN A 29 10.15 -1.29 -12.80
CA ASN A 29 10.26 0.16 -12.93
C ASN A 29 9.46 0.84 -11.80
N PRO A 30 10.10 1.31 -10.71
CA PRO A 30 9.41 2.01 -9.63
C PRO A 30 8.82 3.39 -10.04
N LEU A 31 9.20 3.96 -11.18
CA LEU A 31 8.61 5.18 -11.72
C LEU A 31 7.32 4.91 -12.51
N LEU A 32 7.03 3.64 -12.88
CA LEU A 32 5.80 3.30 -13.58
C LEU A 32 4.58 3.64 -12.72
N GLY A 33 3.64 4.42 -13.27
CA GLY A 33 2.42 4.87 -12.59
C GLY A 33 2.57 6.16 -11.77
N THR A 34 3.77 6.76 -11.70
CA THR A 34 3.97 8.05 -11.02
C THR A 34 3.58 9.26 -11.88
N ALA A 35 3.48 9.09 -13.19
CA ALA A 35 3.00 10.12 -14.11
C ALA A 35 1.49 10.29 -14.04
N THR A 36 1.01 11.51 -14.29
CA THR A 36 -0.43 11.78 -14.44
C THR A 36 -0.93 11.39 -15.82
N LEU A 37 -2.22 11.07 -15.91
CA LEU A 37 -2.84 10.71 -17.17
C LEU A 37 -3.24 11.98 -17.94
N TRP A 38 -2.55 12.26 -19.04
CA TRP A 38 -2.82 13.38 -19.93
C TRP A 38 -3.17 12.97 -21.37
N ASP A 39 -2.82 11.75 -21.75
CA ASP A 39 -3.02 11.28 -23.10
C ASP A 39 -4.52 11.13 -23.38
N SER A 40 -5.03 11.97 -24.27
CA SER A 40 -6.42 11.96 -24.65
C SER A 40 -6.84 10.73 -25.48
N VAL A 41 -5.87 10.00 -26.04
CA VAL A 41 -6.13 8.73 -26.73
C VAL A 41 -6.41 7.65 -25.71
N ASP A 42 -5.55 7.53 -24.69
CA ASP A 42 -5.73 6.55 -23.63
C ASP A 42 -6.95 6.83 -22.76
N LEU A 43 -7.25 8.10 -22.50
CA LEU A 43 -8.42 8.51 -21.71
C LEU A 43 -9.73 8.49 -22.49
N GLY A 44 -9.69 8.53 -23.84
CA GLY A 44 -10.88 8.70 -24.68
C GLY A 44 -11.51 10.09 -24.62
N PHE A 45 -10.91 11.04 -23.88
CA PHE A 45 -11.33 12.44 -23.79
C PHE A 45 -10.15 13.34 -23.48
N LYS A 46 -10.28 14.64 -23.78
CA LYS A 46 -9.24 15.62 -23.43
C LYS A 46 -9.47 16.15 -22.02
N PRO A 47 -8.58 15.88 -21.04
CA PRO A 47 -8.74 16.40 -19.69
C PRO A 47 -8.56 17.92 -19.67
N THR A 48 -9.41 18.61 -18.90
CA THR A 48 -9.33 20.07 -18.70
C THR A 48 -8.42 20.46 -17.53
N LYS A 49 -8.06 19.52 -16.70
CA LYS A 49 -7.13 19.67 -15.56
C LYS A 49 -6.29 18.41 -15.43
N ARG A 50 -5.20 18.51 -14.68
CA ARG A 50 -4.35 17.38 -14.37
C ARG A 50 -5.15 16.26 -13.72
N THR A 51 -5.09 15.06 -14.28
CA THR A 51 -5.67 13.83 -13.72
C THR A 51 -4.67 13.16 -12.80
N TRP A 52 -5.14 12.25 -11.96
CA TRP A 52 -4.26 11.50 -11.09
C TRP A 52 -3.53 10.40 -11.85
N GLY A 53 -2.28 10.12 -11.41
CA GLY A 53 -1.60 8.87 -11.73
C GLY A 53 -2.07 7.72 -10.83
N ALA A 54 -1.25 6.68 -10.70
CA ALA A 54 -1.55 5.55 -9.82
C ALA A 54 -1.22 5.83 -8.33
N GLU A 55 -0.88 7.07 -7.96
CA GLU A 55 -0.55 7.49 -6.58
C GLU A 55 0.49 6.59 -5.90
N VAL A 56 1.56 6.32 -6.60
CA VAL A 56 2.65 5.46 -6.15
C VAL A 56 3.95 6.26 -6.02
N PHE A 57 4.89 5.74 -5.26
CA PHE A 57 6.18 6.38 -4.99
C PHE A 57 7.34 5.59 -5.63
N PRO A 58 8.43 6.28 -6.07
CA PRO A 58 9.57 5.63 -6.72
C PRO A 58 10.67 5.21 -5.75
N GLY A 59 10.57 5.57 -4.47
CA GLY A 59 11.62 5.41 -3.49
C GLY A 59 11.91 3.99 -3.04
N SER A 60 12.83 3.84 -2.08
CA SER A 60 13.23 2.55 -1.52
C SER A 60 12.24 2.05 -0.48
N SER A 61 11.90 0.77 -0.54
CA SER A 61 11.19 0.02 0.48
C SER A 61 11.51 -1.46 0.37
N LEU A 62 11.36 -2.21 1.44
CA LEU A 62 11.26 -3.68 1.41
C LEU A 62 9.79 -4.12 1.32
N PRO A 63 9.50 -5.40 1.00
CA PRO A 63 8.14 -5.92 1.03
C PRO A 63 7.47 -5.69 2.40
N ASN A 64 6.29 -5.09 2.38
CA ASN A 64 5.47 -4.84 3.58
C ASN A 64 6.21 -4.13 4.73
N ALA A 65 7.22 -3.31 4.41
CA ALA A 65 8.06 -2.63 5.39
C ALA A 65 7.32 -1.50 6.14
N MET A 66 7.77 -1.20 7.34
CA MET A 66 7.39 0.00 8.08
C MET A 66 7.85 1.27 7.35
N VAL A 67 9.06 1.22 6.79
CA VAL A 67 9.73 2.35 6.15
C VAL A 67 9.63 2.27 4.63
N GLN A 68 9.22 3.38 4.04
CA GLN A 68 9.20 3.63 2.61
C GLN A 68 9.85 5.01 2.41
N VAL A 69 11.14 5.03 2.06
CA VAL A 69 11.86 6.28 1.89
C VAL A 69 11.77 6.78 0.45
N SER A 70 11.15 7.94 0.22
CA SER A 70 10.84 8.43 -1.12
C SER A 70 10.94 9.95 -1.21
N PRO A 71 11.31 10.52 -2.38
CA PRO A 71 11.23 11.96 -2.60
C PRO A 71 9.78 12.45 -2.53
N VAL A 72 9.61 13.68 -2.05
CA VAL A 72 8.37 14.44 -2.13
C VAL A 72 8.56 15.61 -3.09
N THR A 73 7.80 15.58 -4.18
CA THR A 73 7.76 16.67 -5.17
C THR A 73 6.60 17.63 -4.93
N LYS A 74 5.56 17.14 -4.22
CA LYS A 74 4.42 17.97 -3.83
C LYS A 74 3.66 17.30 -2.68
N PHE A 75 3.54 17.98 -1.54
CA PHE A 75 2.66 17.55 -0.46
C PHE A 75 1.19 17.61 -0.89
N HIS A 76 0.37 16.74 -0.33
CA HIS A 76 -1.05 16.56 -0.66
C HIS A 76 -1.28 16.18 -2.13
N SER A 77 -0.42 15.33 -2.68
CA SER A 77 -0.52 14.80 -4.04
C SER A 77 -0.38 13.27 -4.05
N GLY A 78 -1.36 12.55 -3.53
CA GLY A 78 -1.32 11.10 -3.44
C GLY A 78 -0.17 10.61 -2.57
N ALA A 79 0.81 9.91 -3.15
CA ALA A 79 2.00 9.40 -2.45
C ALA A 79 3.12 10.43 -2.28
N GLY A 80 2.89 11.70 -2.57
CA GLY A 80 3.87 12.78 -2.42
C GLY A 80 4.81 12.98 -3.61
N TYR A 81 4.81 12.10 -4.60
CA TYR A 81 5.63 12.20 -5.81
C TYR A 81 4.77 12.19 -7.07
N GLN A 82 5.07 13.10 -7.99
CA GLN A 82 4.48 13.12 -9.33
C GLN A 82 5.60 13.35 -10.36
N TYR A 83 5.64 12.52 -11.39
CA TYR A 83 6.71 12.50 -12.39
C TYR A 83 6.90 13.84 -13.12
N GLU A 84 5.83 14.60 -13.36
CA GLU A 84 5.89 15.87 -14.07
C GLU A 84 6.33 17.05 -13.19
N ASP A 85 6.53 16.85 -11.90
CA ASP A 85 7.04 17.90 -11.02
C ASP A 85 8.54 18.09 -11.23
N SER A 86 9.01 19.29 -11.03
CA SER A 86 10.40 19.70 -11.33
C SER A 86 11.23 20.02 -10.09
N VAL A 87 10.65 19.88 -8.88
CA VAL A 87 11.32 20.19 -7.61
C VAL A 87 11.11 19.09 -6.57
N ILE A 88 12.08 18.93 -5.69
CA ILE A 88 12.01 18.03 -4.53
C ILE A 88 12.07 18.88 -3.26
N TYR A 89 11.11 18.66 -2.34
CA TYR A 89 11.04 19.30 -1.02
C TYR A 89 11.76 18.49 0.07
N GLY A 90 12.05 17.23 -0.15
CA GLY A 90 12.74 16.34 0.78
C GLY A 90 12.46 14.88 0.52
N PHE A 91 13.02 14.03 1.37
CA PHE A 91 12.78 12.61 1.40
C PHE A 91 11.98 12.27 2.65
N THR A 92 10.82 11.63 2.48
CA THR A 92 9.94 11.20 3.57
C THR A 92 10.06 9.69 3.78
N HIS A 93 9.61 9.18 4.93
CA HIS A 93 9.93 7.83 5.38
C HIS A 93 8.72 6.91 5.46
N THR A 94 7.53 7.42 5.13
CA THR A 94 6.31 6.66 4.93
C THR A 94 5.60 7.20 3.70
N ASN A 95 5.23 6.31 2.79
CA ASN A 95 4.58 6.72 1.54
C ASN A 95 3.49 5.72 1.17
N LYS A 96 2.31 6.23 0.87
CA LYS A 96 1.16 5.49 0.38
C LYS A 96 0.29 6.47 -0.41
N GLY A 97 -0.53 5.99 -1.31
CA GLY A 97 -1.54 6.79 -1.98
C GLY A 97 -2.57 7.40 -1.01
N HIS A 98 -3.57 8.11 -1.53
CA HIS A 98 -4.67 8.74 -0.79
C HIS A 98 -4.29 9.90 0.13
N TRP A 99 -3.25 10.68 -0.24
CA TRP A 99 -2.89 11.95 0.41
C TRP A 99 -2.61 11.89 1.91
N ASN A 100 -2.20 10.73 2.42
CA ASN A 100 -1.79 10.57 3.79
C ASN A 100 -0.29 10.25 3.90
N LEU A 101 0.23 10.15 5.13
CA LEU A 101 1.62 9.84 5.42
C LEU A 101 2.61 10.92 4.96
N CYS A 102 3.73 10.57 4.36
CA CYS A 102 4.86 11.48 4.06
C CYS A 102 5.47 12.08 5.32
N HIS A 103 5.75 11.23 6.32
CA HIS A 103 6.32 11.66 7.60
C HIS A 103 7.82 11.98 7.49
N ILE A 104 8.25 12.91 8.35
CA ILE A 104 9.65 13.24 8.64
C ILE A 104 10.42 13.59 7.36
N PRO A 105 10.04 14.69 6.67
CA PRO A 105 10.74 15.14 5.47
C PRO A 105 12.12 15.70 5.81
N LEU A 106 13.15 15.14 5.15
CA LEU A 106 14.55 15.53 5.30
C LEU A 106 15.14 15.87 3.92
N LEU A 107 15.82 17.00 3.81
CA LEU A 107 16.46 17.45 2.56
C LEU A 107 17.94 17.78 2.81
N PRO A 108 18.90 17.13 2.13
CA PRO A 108 20.31 17.56 2.20
C PRO A 108 20.48 18.92 1.51
N VAL A 109 21.13 19.85 2.21
CA VAL A 109 21.34 21.21 1.76
C VAL A 109 22.79 21.66 1.99
N THR A 110 23.24 22.65 1.24
CA THR A 110 24.53 23.31 1.47
C THR A 110 24.29 24.68 2.13
N GLY A 111 24.95 24.92 3.28
CA GLY A 111 24.75 26.15 4.03
C GLY A 111 23.37 26.30 4.66
N THR A 112 22.82 27.50 4.67
CA THR A 112 21.49 27.82 5.17
C THR A 112 20.59 28.25 4.01
N PRO A 113 19.51 27.48 3.71
CA PRO A 113 18.55 27.87 2.67
C PRO A 113 17.88 29.19 2.97
N LEU A 114 17.49 29.91 1.93
CA LEU A 114 16.67 31.13 2.07
C LEU A 114 15.24 30.73 2.47
N PRO A 115 14.61 31.44 3.41
CA PRO A 115 13.22 31.22 3.76
C PRO A 115 12.29 31.35 2.53
N GLY A 116 11.27 30.49 2.47
CA GLY A 116 10.25 30.45 1.40
C GLY A 116 10.65 29.69 0.14
N ASP A 117 11.91 29.28 -0.01
CA ASP A 117 12.38 28.61 -1.23
C ASP A 117 13.52 27.64 -0.95
N TYR A 118 13.26 26.58 -0.15
CA TYR A 118 14.28 25.58 0.17
C TYR A 118 14.28 24.37 -0.76
N CYS A 119 13.23 24.12 -1.54
CA CYS A 119 13.19 22.98 -2.45
C CYS A 119 14.28 23.02 -3.50
N SER A 120 14.68 21.86 -4.01
CA SER A 120 15.68 21.76 -5.08
C SER A 120 15.05 21.37 -6.40
N PRO A 121 15.33 22.07 -7.50
CA PRO A 121 15.13 21.51 -8.83
C PRO A 121 15.89 20.20 -9.00
N TYR A 122 15.40 19.33 -9.90
CA TYR A 122 16.03 18.09 -10.30
C TYR A 122 15.68 17.73 -11.75
N SER A 123 16.37 16.72 -12.29
CA SER A 123 16.10 16.22 -13.63
C SER A 123 16.06 14.70 -13.63
N HIS A 124 15.08 14.11 -14.33
CA HIS A 124 14.99 12.67 -14.55
C HIS A 124 16.21 12.06 -15.25
N ALA A 125 16.99 12.86 -16.01
CA ALA A 125 18.25 12.41 -16.57
C ALA A 125 19.31 12.06 -15.49
N ARG A 126 19.11 12.55 -14.25
CA ARG A 126 19.98 12.28 -13.09
C ARG A 126 19.19 11.66 -11.94
N GLU A 127 18.09 10.98 -12.26
CA GLU A 127 17.27 10.21 -11.34
C GLU A 127 17.32 8.74 -11.69
N SER A 128 17.36 7.87 -10.70
CA SER A 128 17.21 6.43 -10.89
C SER A 128 16.50 5.77 -9.72
N ALA A 129 15.68 4.77 -10.03
CA ALA A 129 14.92 4.00 -9.06
C ALA A 129 15.00 2.52 -9.38
N ALA A 130 15.13 1.69 -8.35
CA ALA A 130 15.07 0.23 -8.41
C ALA A 130 14.46 -0.30 -7.11
N PRO A 131 13.96 -1.54 -7.05
CA PRO A 131 13.51 -2.14 -5.79
C PRO A 131 14.58 -2.05 -4.69
N GLY A 132 14.25 -1.35 -3.60
CA GLY A 132 15.18 -1.13 -2.49
C GLY A 132 16.25 -0.05 -2.72
N TYR A 133 16.14 0.75 -3.76
CA TYR A 133 17.11 1.82 -4.06
C TYR A 133 16.48 3.00 -4.80
N TYR A 134 16.92 4.21 -4.42
CA TYR A 134 16.60 5.45 -5.14
C TYR A 134 17.81 6.37 -5.16
N ARG A 135 17.99 7.14 -6.24
CA ARG A 135 19.04 8.15 -6.39
C ARG A 135 18.53 9.34 -7.19
N VAL A 136 18.91 10.55 -6.78
CA VAL A 136 18.65 11.78 -7.52
C VAL A 136 19.72 12.83 -7.23
N PHE A 137 20.03 13.67 -8.21
CA PHE A 137 20.88 14.84 -8.03
C PHE A 137 20.02 16.08 -7.78
N LEU A 138 20.30 16.78 -6.68
CA LEU A 138 19.62 17.99 -6.24
C LEU A 138 20.38 19.23 -6.78
N ASP A 139 19.84 19.87 -7.83
CA ASP A 139 20.53 20.90 -8.61
C ASP A 139 20.91 22.13 -7.80
N ARG A 140 20.01 22.61 -6.91
CA ARG A 140 20.24 23.78 -6.09
C ARG A 140 21.43 23.65 -5.17
N TYR A 141 21.57 22.48 -4.57
CA TYR A 141 22.57 22.21 -3.55
C TYR A 141 23.80 21.49 -4.08
N GLY A 142 23.76 21.03 -5.32
CA GLY A 142 24.83 20.24 -5.92
C GLY A 142 25.03 18.88 -5.24
N VAL A 143 24.00 18.34 -4.59
CA VAL A 143 24.07 17.11 -3.79
C VAL A 143 23.57 15.93 -4.58
N ASP A 144 24.37 14.86 -4.62
CA ASP A 144 23.93 13.55 -5.09
C ASP A 144 23.38 12.76 -3.90
N ALA A 145 22.08 12.46 -3.91
CA ALA A 145 21.38 11.77 -2.84
C ALA A 145 21.06 10.33 -3.24
N GLU A 146 21.56 9.36 -2.47
CA GLU A 146 21.28 7.93 -2.62
C GLU A 146 20.53 7.43 -1.38
N LEU A 147 19.49 6.59 -1.58
CA LEU A 147 18.61 6.08 -0.53
C LEU A 147 18.48 4.57 -0.66
N THR A 148 18.57 3.87 0.47
CA THR A 148 18.18 2.45 0.60
C THR A 148 17.49 2.23 1.95
N SER A 149 16.92 1.06 2.22
CA SER A 149 16.14 0.82 3.42
C SER A 149 16.15 -0.64 3.84
N THR A 150 15.88 -0.87 5.13
CA THR A 150 15.49 -2.15 5.70
C THR A 150 14.00 -2.14 6.06
N LEU A 151 13.51 -3.07 6.87
CA LEU A 151 12.11 -3.09 7.27
C LEU A 151 11.71 -1.88 8.12
N ARG A 152 12.61 -1.38 8.98
CA ARG A 152 12.32 -0.32 9.96
C ARG A 152 13.28 0.87 9.89
N CYS A 153 14.25 0.84 8.98
CA CYS A 153 15.29 1.86 8.91
C CYS A 153 15.49 2.37 7.49
N ALA A 154 15.90 3.64 7.38
CA ALA A 154 16.36 4.26 6.14
C ALA A 154 17.85 4.54 6.20
N PHE A 155 18.54 4.35 5.10
CA PHE A 155 19.93 4.72 4.92
C PHE A 155 20.04 5.75 3.80
N HIS A 156 20.46 6.95 4.18
CA HIS A 156 20.71 8.07 3.26
C HIS A 156 22.21 8.25 3.09
N LYS A 157 22.65 8.41 1.86
CA LYS A 157 24.02 8.76 1.51
C LYS A 157 24.01 9.99 0.65
N TYR A 158 24.65 11.05 1.13
CA TYR A 158 24.66 12.36 0.50
C TYR A 158 26.08 12.78 0.09
N THR A 159 26.34 12.88 -1.20
CA THR A 159 27.61 13.39 -1.71
C THR A 159 27.49 14.88 -1.97
N TYR A 160 28.11 15.67 -1.11
CA TYR A 160 28.14 17.14 -1.20
C TYR A 160 29.25 17.64 -2.12
N PRO A 161 29.12 18.86 -2.69
CA PRO A 161 30.22 19.51 -3.40
C PRO A 161 31.45 19.70 -2.49
N ALA A 162 32.64 19.61 -3.07
CA ALA A 162 33.87 19.80 -2.32
C ALA A 162 33.91 21.17 -1.64
N GLY A 163 34.24 21.22 -0.36
CA GLY A 163 34.31 22.45 0.43
C GLY A 163 32.94 23.07 0.80
N ALA A 164 31.83 22.44 0.45
CA ALA A 164 30.52 22.91 0.85
C ALA A 164 30.24 22.56 2.33
N GLN A 165 29.56 23.46 3.04
CA GLN A 165 29.07 23.19 4.37
C GLN A 165 27.90 22.22 4.31
N ALA A 166 28.14 20.96 4.66
CA ALA A 166 27.13 19.92 4.65
C ALA A 166 26.10 20.13 5.76
N ALA A 167 24.81 20.09 5.39
CA ALA A 167 23.71 20.22 6.33
C ALA A 167 22.49 19.43 5.87
N LEU A 168 21.56 19.21 6.80
CA LEU A 168 20.28 18.54 6.55
C LEU A 168 19.15 19.44 7.04
N LEU A 169 18.24 19.78 6.16
CA LEU A 169 17.01 20.47 6.52
C LEU A 169 15.95 19.46 6.94
N ALA A 170 15.34 19.66 8.09
CA ALA A 170 14.20 18.91 8.59
C ALA A 170 12.97 19.83 8.68
N ASP A 171 11.97 19.61 7.81
CA ASP A 171 10.70 20.35 7.84
C ASP A 171 9.61 19.48 8.51
N LEU A 172 9.73 19.29 9.81
CA LEU A 172 8.82 18.43 10.58
C LEU A 172 7.43 19.04 10.78
N GLN A 173 7.16 20.24 10.28
CA GLN A 173 5.81 20.80 10.23
C GLN A 173 5.04 20.45 8.96
N ARG A 174 5.63 19.63 8.07
CA ARG A 174 5.01 19.16 6.83
C ARG A 174 4.84 17.65 6.80
N SER A 175 3.70 17.26 6.26
CA SER A 175 3.30 15.88 5.96
C SER A 175 2.13 15.95 4.98
N ASN A 176 1.68 14.84 4.43
CA ASN A 176 0.38 14.79 3.73
C ASN A 176 -0.80 14.88 4.71
N GLU A 177 -0.57 14.63 5.99
CA GLU A 177 -1.55 14.82 7.07
C GLU A 177 -1.27 16.11 7.84
N HIS A 178 -2.25 16.56 8.61
CA HIS A 178 -2.07 17.69 9.51
C HIS A 178 -1.10 17.32 10.65
N VAL A 179 0.03 18.00 10.73
CA VAL A 179 1.00 17.84 11.82
C VAL A 179 0.51 18.60 13.05
N ARG A 180 0.32 17.88 14.15
CA ARG A 180 -0.16 18.41 15.44
C ARG A 180 0.98 18.91 16.32
N ALA A 181 2.10 18.17 16.32
CA ALA A 181 3.27 18.46 17.12
C ALA A 181 4.49 17.71 16.57
N TRP A 182 5.68 18.15 16.92
CA TRP A 182 6.95 17.55 16.52
C TRP A 182 8.08 17.98 17.43
N ASP A 183 9.18 17.25 17.42
CA ASP A 183 10.44 17.62 18.09
C ASP A 183 11.63 17.03 17.35
N ILE A 184 12.77 17.70 17.46
CA ILE A 184 14.06 17.20 17.03
C ILE A 184 15.17 17.80 17.90
N ARG A 185 16.07 16.97 18.40
CA ARG A 185 17.18 17.38 19.26
C ARG A 185 18.44 16.56 18.99
N LYS A 186 19.58 17.14 19.31
CA LYS A 186 20.86 16.45 19.24
C LYS A 186 20.96 15.41 20.37
N GLU A 187 21.51 14.24 20.01
CA GLU A 187 21.79 13.12 20.91
C GLU A 187 23.27 12.69 20.77
N GLY A 188 24.08 12.98 21.81
CA GLY A 188 25.52 12.68 21.73
C GLY A 188 26.28 13.45 20.66
N ASP A 189 27.37 12.87 20.13
CA ASP A 189 28.28 13.58 19.22
C ASP A 189 27.82 13.56 17.75
N ASN A 190 27.28 12.44 17.28
CA ASN A 190 26.97 12.22 15.88
C ASN A 190 25.51 11.73 15.65
N ALA A 191 24.64 11.91 16.63
CA ALA A 191 23.26 11.48 16.57
C ALA A 191 22.28 12.61 16.85
N PHE A 192 21.06 12.42 16.38
CA PHE A 192 19.89 13.23 16.70
C PHE A 192 18.62 12.38 16.71
N ALA A 193 17.67 12.78 17.51
CA ALA A 193 16.40 12.05 17.64
C ALA A 193 15.23 13.02 17.65
N GLY A 194 14.04 12.49 17.47
CA GLY A 194 12.82 13.28 17.50
C GLY A 194 11.60 12.49 17.07
N TRP A 195 10.55 13.21 16.80
CA TRP A 195 9.28 12.64 16.40
C TRP A 195 8.41 13.64 15.65
N GLN A 196 7.45 13.12 14.91
CA GLN A 196 6.39 13.86 14.25
C GLN A 196 5.04 13.22 14.57
N GLN A 197 4.06 14.00 14.97
CA GLN A 197 2.72 13.54 15.29
C GLN A 197 1.71 14.11 14.29
N THR A 198 1.06 13.19 13.56
CA THR A 198 -0.09 13.43 12.69
C THR A 198 -1.32 12.72 13.27
N GLY A 199 -1.95 11.81 12.56
CA GLY A 199 -2.89 10.84 13.13
C GLY A 199 -2.21 9.85 14.06
N GLU A 200 -1.04 9.33 13.65
CA GLU A 200 -0.13 8.51 14.46
C GLU A 200 1.10 9.32 14.86
N LYS A 201 1.84 8.88 15.87
CA LYS A 201 3.10 9.47 16.27
C LYS A 201 4.26 8.60 15.78
N MET A 202 5.11 9.13 14.94
CA MET A 202 6.28 8.46 14.41
C MET A 202 7.55 9.03 15.03
N TYR A 203 8.34 8.19 15.67
CA TYR A 203 9.61 8.49 16.30
C TYR A 203 10.77 8.10 15.39
N PHE A 204 11.88 8.81 15.49
CA PHE A 204 13.11 8.48 14.79
C PHE A 204 14.34 8.66 15.67
N TYR A 205 15.38 7.86 15.39
CA TYR A 205 16.72 7.98 15.92
C TYR A 205 17.71 7.89 14.78
N ALA A 206 18.53 8.92 14.61
CA ALA A 206 19.42 9.07 13.45
C ALA A 206 20.89 9.14 13.89
N VAL A 207 21.77 8.40 13.20
CA VAL A 207 23.21 8.38 13.43
C VAL A 207 23.93 8.72 12.13
N ALA A 208 24.75 9.77 12.15
CA ALA A 208 25.63 10.13 11.04
C ALA A 208 27.03 9.49 11.21
N ASP A 209 27.76 9.37 10.11
CA ASP A 209 29.16 8.92 10.09
C ASP A 209 30.16 10.01 10.52
N ARG A 210 29.66 11.21 10.82
CA ARG A 210 30.44 12.38 11.26
C ARG A 210 29.71 13.17 12.35
N PRO A 211 30.40 14.07 13.08
CA PRO A 211 29.78 14.84 14.16
C PRO A 211 28.59 15.67 13.70
N VAL A 212 27.54 15.73 14.49
CA VAL A 212 26.47 16.71 14.44
C VAL A 212 26.87 17.89 15.31
N THR A 213 27.20 19.03 14.69
CA THR A 213 27.74 20.21 15.39
C THR A 213 26.63 21.08 16.00
N GLY A 214 25.42 21.02 15.48
CA GLY A 214 24.28 21.78 16.00
C GLY A 214 22.97 21.47 15.26
N ILE A 215 21.85 21.86 15.87
CA ILE A 215 20.53 21.88 15.25
C ILE A 215 19.97 23.28 15.45
N GLU A 216 19.82 24.02 14.35
CA GLU A 216 19.47 25.43 14.36
C GLU A 216 18.04 25.64 13.85
N PRO A 217 17.22 26.47 14.53
CA PRO A 217 15.94 26.88 14.01
C PRO A 217 16.11 27.91 12.87
N VAL A 218 15.31 27.77 11.84
CA VAL A 218 15.21 28.75 10.74
C VAL A 218 13.74 29.03 10.46
N ALA A 219 13.35 30.29 10.41
CA ALA A 219 11.97 30.67 10.07
C ALA A 219 11.67 30.34 8.59
N GLU A 220 10.51 29.81 8.30
CA GLU A 220 10.04 29.44 6.97
C GLU A 220 8.59 29.91 6.80
N GLY A 221 8.39 31.20 6.54
CA GLY A 221 7.07 31.82 6.59
C GLY A 221 6.47 31.71 8.00
N ASP A 222 5.30 31.10 8.12
CA ASP A 222 4.63 30.84 9.39
C ASP A 222 5.10 29.55 10.09
N ARG A 223 6.10 28.86 9.51
CA ARG A 223 6.65 27.59 10.01
C ARG A 223 8.08 27.79 10.49
N GLU A 224 8.54 26.85 11.28
CA GLU A 224 9.92 26.74 11.74
C GLU A 224 10.51 25.42 11.27
N ILE A 225 11.59 25.46 10.48
CA ILE A 225 12.37 24.31 10.07
C ILE A 225 13.62 24.16 10.96
N ARG A 226 14.26 23.01 10.92
CA ARG A 226 15.54 22.78 11.59
C ARG A 226 16.63 22.46 10.59
N ILE A 227 17.80 23.05 10.81
CA ILE A 227 19.01 22.73 10.06
C ILE A 227 19.95 21.95 10.97
N VAL A 228 20.14 20.68 10.66
CA VAL A 228 21.14 19.82 11.30
C VAL A 228 22.47 20.06 10.60
N ARG A 229 23.48 20.55 11.36
CA ARG A 229 24.82 20.82 10.85
C ARG A 229 25.73 19.62 11.04
N PHE A 230 26.42 19.23 9.98
CA PHE A 230 27.46 18.21 10.06
C PHE A 230 28.84 18.84 10.17
N GLY A 231 29.73 18.21 10.92
CA GLY A 231 31.14 18.58 11.00
C GLY A 231 31.87 18.33 9.68
N ASP A 232 33.07 18.91 9.57
CA ASP A 232 33.94 18.70 8.43
C ASP A 232 34.31 17.21 8.29
N GLY A 233 34.54 16.80 7.05
CA GLY A 233 34.95 15.42 6.72
C GLY A 233 35.00 15.21 5.21
N ASP A 234 35.89 14.30 4.80
CA ASP A 234 36.00 13.89 3.41
C ASP A 234 34.93 12.86 3.04
N GLY A 235 34.48 12.89 1.79
CA GLY A 235 33.51 11.94 1.26
C GLY A 235 32.04 12.27 1.55
N PRO A 236 31.13 11.33 1.27
CA PRO A 236 29.69 11.51 1.48
C PRO A 236 29.34 11.52 2.98
N VAL A 237 28.21 12.15 3.32
CA VAL A 237 27.56 11.99 4.63
C VAL A 237 26.70 10.75 4.56
N GLU A 238 26.97 9.77 5.41
CA GLU A 238 26.15 8.59 5.61
C GLU A 238 25.28 8.75 6.84
N LEU A 239 23.95 8.75 6.66
CA LEU A 239 22.96 8.93 7.71
C LEU A 239 22.07 7.70 7.81
N ARG A 240 22.10 7.02 8.93
CA ARG A 240 21.29 5.85 9.25
C ARG A 240 20.20 6.26 10.22
N ILE A 241 18.94 5.94 9.89
CA ILE A 241 17.78 6.39 10.65
C ILE A 241 16.88 5.19 10.96
N GLY A 242 16.69 4.91 12.25
CA GLY A 242 15.69 3.95 12.72
C GLY A 242 14.38 4.66 13.05
N PHE A 243 13.27 3.99 12.80
CA PHE A 243 11.93 4.51 13.04
C PHE A 243 11.11 3.57 13.92
N SER A 244 10.15 4.13 14.64
CA SER A 244 9.19 3.40 15.47
C SER A 244 7.89 4.19 15.61
N PHE A 245 6.77 3.49 15.78
CA PHE A 245 5.49 4.08 16.18
C PHE A 245 5.23 3.93 17.69
N VAL A 246 6.22 3.43 18.44
CA VAL A 246 6.15 3.20 19.89
C VAL A 246 6.94 4.25 20.67
N SER A 247 8.25 4.36 20.40
CA SER A 247 9.14 5.27 21.13
C SER A 247 10.45 5.55 20.38
N GLU A 248 11.17 6.59 20.81
CA GLU A 248 12.52 6.87 20.32
C GLU A 248 13.52 5.77 20.71
N GLU A 249 13.35 5.18 21.89
CA GLU A 249 14.18 4.05 22.33
C GLU A 249 14.00 2.83 21.41
N ASN A 250 12.78 2.57 20.97
CA ASN A 250 12.52 1.49 20.00
C ASN A 250 13.04 1.85 18.60
N ALA A 251 12.95 3.12 18.18
CA ALA A 251 13.57 3.56 16.94
C ALA A 251 15.08 3.32 16.95
N ARG A 252 15.74 3.57 18.10
CA ARG A 252 17.15 3.27 18.32
C ARG A 252 17.43 1.76 18.26
N LYS A 253 16.64 0.93 18.95
CA LYS A 253 16.78 -0.54 18.91
C LYS A 253 16.61 -1.10 17.49
N ASN A 254 15.65 -0.56 16.71
CA ASN A 254 15.47 -0.93 15.31
C ASN A 254 16.73 -0.60 14.49
N LEU A 255 17.32 0.58 14.70
CA LEU A 255 18.55 0.98 14.03
C LEU A 255 19.72 0.08 14.38
N GLU A 256 19.91 -0.20 15.68
CA GLU A 256 20.99 -1.06 16.19
C GLU A 256 20.89 -2.49 15.61
N ALA A 257 19.68 -3.03 15.52
CA ALA A 257 19.45 -4.39 15.05
C ALA A 257 19.58 -4.54 13.52
N GLU A 258 19.13 -3.54 12.75
CA GLU A 258 18.98 -3.70 11.31
C GLU A 258 20.09 -3.04 10.48
N MET A 259 20.73 -1.97 10.98
CA MET A 259 21.56 -1.12 10.12
C MET A 259 22.89 -0.66 10.71
N LEU A 260 23.02 -0.59 12.05
CA LEU A 260 24.23 -0.07 12.65
C LEU A 260 25.44 -0.97 12.33
N GLY A 261 26.56 -0.34 11.91
CA GLY A 261 27.79 -1.06 11.51
C GLY A 261 27.78 -1.65 10.09
N ARG A 262 26.69 -1.47 9.33
CA ARG A 262 26.60 -1.95 7.95
C ARG A 262 26.95 -0.83 6.94
N SER A 263 27.51 -1.22 5.79
CA SER A 263 27.77 -0.29 4.70
C SER A 263 26.48 -0.05 3.86
N PHE A 264 26.42 1.09 3.19
CA PHE A 264 25.33 1.40 2.25
C PHE A 264 25.20 0.32 1.15
N ALA A 265 26.34 -0.17 0.65
CA ALA A 265 26.37 -1.19 -0.41
C ALA A 265 25.78 -2.52 0.07
N ASP A 266 26.07 -2.95 1.31
CA ASP A 266 25.55 -4.20 1.88
C ASP A 266 24.03 -4.12 2.06
N VAL A 267 23.52 -3.01 2.63
CA VAL A 267 22.08 -2.82 2.82
C VAL A 267 21.34 -2.80 1.49
N ARG A 268 21.86 -2.07 0.48
CA ARG A 268 21.31 -2.05 -0.86
C ARG A 268 21.29 -3.43 -1.52
N SER A 269 22.40 -4.16 -1.41
CA SER A 269 22.53 -5.52 -1.98
C SER A 269 21.51 -6.47 -1.36
N GLU A 270 21.34 -6.44 -0.04
CA GLU A 270 20.34 -7.24 0.65
C GLU A 270 18.91 -6.85 0.27
N ALA A 271 18.60 -5.57 0.16
CA ALA A 271 17.30 -5.10 -0.29
C ALA A 271 16.95 -5.64 -1.69
N THR A 272 17.93 -5.62 -2.60
CA THR A 272 17.80 -6.21 -3.95
C THR A 272 17.56 -7.72 -3.86
N ALA A 273 18.28 -8.43 -2.98
CA ALA A 273 18.14 -9.88 -2.82
C ALA A 273 16.76 -10.27 -2.27
N VAL A 274 16.26 -9.53 -1.26
CA VAL A 274 14.91 -9.72 -0.70
C VAL A 274 13.82 -9.57 -1.77
N TRP A 275 13.94 -8.55 -2.62
CA TRP A 275 13.00 -8.35 -3.73
C TRP A 275 13.12 -9.45 -4.79
N ASN A 276 14.33 -9.89 -5.15
CA ASN A 276 14.52 -10.98 -6.11
C ASN A 276 13.94 -12.30 -5.59
N ASP A 277 14.05 -12.58 -4.28
CA ASP A 277 13.41 -13.75 -3.66
C ASP A 277 11.89 -13.70 -3.81
N LEU A 278 11.26 -12.60 -3.41
CA LEU A 278 9.81 -12.45 -3.50
C LEU A 278 9.30 -12.52 -4.94
N LEU A 279 9.90 -11.74 -5.85
CA LEU A 279 9.54 -11.72 -7.27
C LEU A 279 9.76 -13.08 -7.93
N GLY A 280 10.80 -13.81 -7.48
CA GLY A 280 11.16 -15.14 -7.96
C GLY A 280 10.18 -16.26 -7.62
N ARG A 281 9.23 -15.99 -6.73
CA ARG A 281 8.12 -16.92 -6.40
C ARG A 281 7.14 -17.10 -7.56
N ILE A 282 7.11 -16.15 -8.50
CA ILE A 282 6.42 -16.28 -9.79
C ILE A 282 7.41 -16.00 -10.91
N ARG A 283 7.65 -17.00 -11.77
CA ARG A 283 8.51 -16.86 -12.94
C ARG A 283 7.66 -16.87 -14.20
N VAL A 284 7.80 -15.80 -14.99
CA VAL A 284 7.09 -15.64 -16.27
C VAL A 284 8.03 -15.98 -17.40
N GLU A 285 7.61 -16.91 -18.26
CA GLU A 285 8.28 -17.28 -19.49
C GLU A 285 7.49 -16.77 -20.71
N GLY A 286 8.17 -16.47 -21.80
CA GLY A 286 7.56 -15.87 -22.99
C GLY A 286 7.27 -14.38 -22.81
N GLY A 287 6.46 -13.82 -23.69
CA GLY A 287 6.14 -12.40 -23.72
C GLY A 287 7.32 -11.48 -24.09
N THR A 288 7.04 -10.21 -24.25
CA THR A 288 8.03 -9.16 -24.52
C THR A 288 8.68 -8.66 -23.24
N GLU A 289 9.82 -7.98 -23.35
CA GLU A 289 10.47 -7.31 -22.21
C GLU A 289 9.56 -6.25 -21.56
N ARG A 290 8.71 -5.57 -22.37
CA ARG A 290 7.70 -4.63 -21.87
C ARG A 290 6.64 -5.31 -21.00
N GLU A 291 6.11 -6.44 -21.45
CA GLU A 291 5.11 -7.22 -20.70
C GLU A 291 5.67 -7.78 -19.40
N LYS A 292 6.90 -8.29 -19.43
CA LYS A 292 7.61 -8.71 -18.21
C LYS A 292 7.85 -7.53 -17.26
N GLY A 293 8.26 -6.38 -17.80
CA GLY A 293 8.42 -5.16 -17.02
C GLY A 293 7.13 -4.72 -16.34
N LEU A 294 6.00 -4.75 -17.06
CA LEU A 294 4.69 -4.45 -16.49
C LEU A 294 4.32 -5.46 -15.41
N PHE A 295 4.44 -6.77 -15.69
CA PHE A 295 4.11 -7.83 -14.74
C PHE A 295 4.89 -7.69 -13.42
N TYR A 296 6.23 -7.61 -13.48
CA TYR A 296 7.06 -7.52 -12.29
C TYR A 296 6.94 -6.18 -11.56
N SER A 297 6.67 -5.08 -12.28
CA SER A 297 6.37 -3.78 -11.63
C SER A 297 5.04 -3.82 -10.87
N CYS A 298 4.00 -4.44 -11.42
CA CYS A 298 2.72 -4.63 -10.74
C CYS A 298 2.87 -5.58 -9.54
N LEU A 299 3.62 -6.68 -9.69
CA LEU A 299 3.89 -7.61 -8.59
C LEU A 299 4.65 -6.93 -7.45
N TYR A 300 5.70 -6.14 -7.76
CA TYR A 300 6.42 -5.32 -6.79
C TYR A 300 5.47 -4.39 -6.01
N ARG A 301 4.58 -3.67 -6.71
CA ARG A 301 3.59 -2.76 -6.09
C ARG A 301 2.65 -3.47 -5.14
N SER A 302 2.29 -4.73 -5.42
CA SER A 302 1.35 -5.49 -4.60
C SER A 302 1.86 -5.76 -3.18
N PHE A 303 3.18 -5.64 -2.93
CA PHE A 303 3.81 -5.91 -1.64
C PHE A 303 4.34 -4.67 -0.92
N LEU A 304 4.01 -3.47 -1.37
CA LEU A 304 4.38 -2.23 -0.66
C LEU A 304 3.45 -1.92 0.53
N TRP A 305 2.27 -2.54 0.58
CA TRP A 305 1.26 -2.39 1.61
C TRP A 305 0.45 -3.69 1.79
N PRO A 306 -0.02 -4.10 2.97
CA PRO A 306 0.04 -3.43 4.30
C PRO A 306 1.46 -3.24 4.84
N ALA A 307 1.65 -2.24 5.70
CA ALA A 307 2.95 -1.89 6.25
C ALA A 307 3.11 -2.38 7.70
N LEU A 308 4.29 -2.90 8.00
CA LEU A 308 4.70 -3.31 9.35
C LEU A 308 4.57 -2.14 10.35
N ARG A 309 4.17 -2.45 11.58
CA ARG A 309 4.10 -1.52 12.72
C ARG A 309 4.83 -2.01 13.96
N SER A 310 5.17 -3.31 14.04
CA SER A 310 5.97 -3.83 15.17
C SER A 310 7.43 -3.49 15.04
N ASP A 311 8.05 -3.13 16.16
CA ASP A 311 9.48 -2.97 16.33
C ASP A 311 10.21 -4.33 16.39
N VAL A 312 11.54 -4.33 16.37
CA VAL A 312 12.35 -5.56 16.41
C VAL A 312 12.15 -6.38 17.68
N ASN A 313 11.77 -5.74 18.79
CA ASN A 313 11.44 -6.38 20.06
C ASN A 313 9.99 -6.94 20.10
N GLY A 314 9.23 -6.79 19.01
CA GLY A 314 7.84 -7.23 18.88
C GLY A 314 6.80 -6.25 19.44
N GLU A 315 7.21 -5.12 20.02
CA GLU A 315 6.31 -4.10 20.54
C GLU A 315 5.64 -3.31 19.40
N PHE A 316 4.40 -2.92 19.63
CA PHE A 316 3.64 -1.99 18.79
C PHE A 316 2.61 -1.22 19.62
N THR A 317 2.14 -0.10 19.11
CA THR A 317 1.01 0.64 19.71
C THR A 317 -0.29 0.11 19.11
N ASP A 318 -1.17 -0.39 19.95
CA ASP A 318 -2.46 -0.96 19.56
C ASP A 318 -3.55 0.10 19.29
N ALA A 319 -4.78 -0.35 19.03
CA ALA A 319 -5.90 0.55 18.73
C ALA A 319 -6.37 1.40 19.93
N ASP A 320 -6.04 1.00 21.15
CA ASP A 320 -6.34 1.75 22.39
C ASP A 320 -5.21 2.73 22.76
N GLY A 321 -4.09 2.70 22.03
CA GLY A 321 -2.89 3.51 22.28
C GLY A 321 -1.94 2.89 23.29
N GLU A 322 -2.14 1.63 23.67
CA GLU A 322 -1.30 0.90 24.60
C GLU A 322 -0.15 0.21 23.87
N VAL A 323 1.01 0.19 24.51
CA VAL A 323 2.19 -0.54 23.99
C VAL A 323 2.10 -2.00 24.41
N VAL A 324 1.98 -2.88 23.42
CA VAL A 324 1.78 -4.32 23.62
C VAL A 324 2.73 -5.15 22.78
N ASN A 325 2.87 -6.44 23.15
CA ASN A 325 3.57 -7.47 22.39
C ASN A 325 2.75 -8.75 22.43
N THR A 326 2.24 -9.20 21.29
CA THR A 326 1.28 -10.31 21.18
C THR A 326 1.86 -11.56 20.53
N GLY A 327 3.14 -11.57 20.17
CA GLY A 327 3.81 -12.72 19.55
C GLY A 327 3.59 -12.87 18.05
N PHE A 328 2.86 -11.93 17.40
CA PHE A 328 2.75 -11.78 15.95
C PHE A 328 3.22 -10.38 15.52
N ARG A 329 3.57 -10.20 14.25
CA ARG A 329 3.93 -8.89 13.72
C ARG A 329 2.68 -8.08 13.40
N TYR A 330 2.61 -6.89 13.95
CA TYR A 330 1.48 -5.99 13.73
C TYR A 330 1.64 -5.22 12.42
N TYR A 331 0.58 -5.24 11.59
CA TYR A 331 0.53 -4.55 10.31
C TYR A 331 -0.62 -3.55 10.28
N THR A 332 -0.52 -2.55 9.41
CA THR A 332 -1.67 -1.70 9.05
C THR A 332 -2.76 -2.51 8.38
N GLY A 333 -4.01 -2.05 8.47
CA GLY A 333 -5.10 -2.66 7.72
C GLY A 333 -4.92 -2.51 6.19
N PRO A 334 -5.35 -3.49 5.40
CA PRO A 334 -5.47 -3.37 3.95
C PRO A 334 -6.55 -2.35 3.54
N SER A 335 -6.45 -1.84 2.32
CA SER A 335 -7.58 -1.15 1.67
C SER A 335 -8.53 -2.22 1.10
N TYR A 336 -9.34 -2.84 1.96
CA TYR A 336 -10.08 -4.05 1.63
C TYR A 336 -10.89 -3.97 0.34
N TRP A 337 -11.62 -2.88 0.12
CA TRP A 337 -12.43 -2.70 -1.08
C TRP A 337 -11.59 -2.67 -2.37
N ASP A 338 -10.37 -2.09 -2.30
CA ASP A 338 -9.43 -2.04 -3.42
C ASP A 338 -8.68 -3.36 -3.62
N ASP A 339 -8.31 -4.01 -2.51
CA ASP A 339 -7.28 -5.06 -2.48
C ASP A 339 -7.84 -6.50 -2.57
N TYR A 340 -9.12 -6.74 -2.22
CA TYR A 340 -9.64 -8.11 -1.99
C TYR A 340 -9.66 -8.98 -3.25
N ARG A 341 -9.84 -8.37 -4.43
CA ARG A 341 -10.04 -9.12 -5.69
C ARG A 341 -8.81 -9.90 -6.12
N ASN A 342 -7.62 -9.35 -5.92
CA ASN A 342 -6.37 -9.96 -6.39
C ASN A 342 -5.19 -9.78 -5.42
N LYS A 343 -4.92 -8.59 -4.92
CA LYS A 343 -3.73 -8.30 -4.11
C LYS A 343 -3.69 -9.11 -2.81
N LEU A 344 -4.79 -9.23 -2.07
CA LEU A 344 -4.85 -10.05 -0.86
C LEU A 344 -4.76 -11.55 -1.15
N ILE A 345 -5.17 -11.99 -2.33
CA ILE A 345 -4.96 -13.36 -2.80
C ILE A 345 -3.46 -13.60 -3.03
N LEU A 346 -2.77 -12.68 -3.72
CA LEU A 346 -1.32 -12.75 -3.92
C LEU A 346 -0.56 -12.72 -2.60
N LEU A 347 -0.98 -11.88 -1.64
CA LEU A 347 -0.40 -11.84 -0.30
C LEU A 347 -0.48 -13.21 0.38
N GLY A 348 -1.65 -13.84 0.38
CA GLY A 348 -1.83 -15.18 0.95
C GLY A 348 -1.02 -16.27 0.24
N LEU A 349 -0.83 -16.17 -1.08
CA LEU A 349 -0.08 -17.16 -1.86
C LEU A 349 1.44 -17.00 -1.74
N LEU A 350 1.93 -15.77 -1.76
CA LEU A 350 3.37 -15.47 -1.84
C LEU A 350 3.99 -15.06 -0.50
N ALA A 351 3.19 -14.57 0.45
CA ALA A 351 3.63 -14.18 1.78
C ALA A 351 2.62 -14.63 2.85
N PRO A 352 2.39 -15.94 3.02
CA PRO A 352 1.34 -16.48 3.89
C PRO A 352 1.49 -16.05 5.36
N ASP A 353 2.72 -15.91 5.86
CA ASP A 353 2.98 -15.45 7.22
C ASP A 353 2.54 -13.99 7.41
N VAL A 354 2.78 -13.13 6.41
CA VAL A 354 2.31 -11.74 6.44
C VAL A 354 0.78 -11.69 6.39
N ALA A 355 0.15 -12.53 5.55
CA ALA A 355 -1.31 -12.60 5.48
C ALA A 355 -1.93 -13.01 6.83
N ALA A 356 -1.34 -14.00 7.52
CA ALA A 356 -1.77 -14.44 8.85
C ALA A 356 -1.59 -13.33 9.91
N ASP A 357 -0.44 -12.66 9.91
CA ASP A 357 -0.14 -11.55 10.81
C ASP A 357 -1.07 -10.34 10.58
N VAL A 358 -1.45 -10.06 9.33
CA VAL A 358 -2.44 -9.01 8.98
C VAL A 358 -3.81 -9.36 9.54
N ILE A 359 -4.27 -10.61 9.41
CA ILE A 359 -5.55 -11.05 9.99
C ILE A 359 -5.49 -10.97 11.52
N SER A 360 -4.39 -11.36 12.15
CA SER A 360 -4.21 -11.24 13.60
C SER A 360 -4.26 -9.77 14.05
N SER A 361 -3.65 -8.88 13.28
CA SER A 361 -3.67 -7.42 13.53
C SER A 361 -5.07 -6.84 13.41
N ASP A 362 -5.85 -7.26 12.39
CA ASP A 362 -7.23 -6.80 12.21
C ASP A 362 -8.18 -7.41 13.25
N THR A 363 -7.91 -8.65 13.70
CA THR A 363 -8.64 -9.27 14.80
C THR A 363 -8.45 -8.48 16.09
N ASP A 364 -7.21 -8.13 16.45
CA ASP A 364 -6.89 -7.28 17.61
C ASP A 364 -7.62 -5.91 17.53
N ARG A 365 -7.52 -5.25 16.37
CA ARG A 365 -8.23 -3.98 16.13
C ARG A 365 -9.74 -4.10 16.27
N GLY A 366 -10.32 -5.16 15.75
CA GLY A 366 -11.75 -5.41 15.77
C GLY A 366 -12.27 -5.65 17.18
N GLU A 367 -11.57 -6.45 17.99
CA GLU A 367 -11.92 -6.71 19.38
C GLU A 367 -11.93 -5.43 20.22
N LYS A 368 -10.94 -4.57 20.01
CA LYS A 368 -10.81 -3.28 20.72
C LYS A 368 -11.78 -2.21 20.22
N ARG A 369 -12.31 -2.36 19.01
CA ARG A 369 -13.26 -1.41 18.39
C ARG A 369 -14.69 -1.93 18.35
N GLY A 370 -15.17 -2.51 19.43
CA GLY A 370 -16.56 -2.92 19.60
C GLY A 370 -16.92 -4.30 19.06
N GLY A 371 -15.92 -5.14 18.75
CA GLY A 371 -16.11 -6.52 18.33
C GLY A 371 -16.50 -6.69 16.86
N PHE A 372 -16.19 -5.73 16.00
CA PHE A 372 -16.42 -5.80 14.56
C PHE A 372 -15.08 -5.91 13.82
N MET A 373 -14.96 -6.88 12.92
CA MET A 373 -13.80 -6.94 12.02
C MET A 373 -13.70 -5.63 11.22
N PRO A 374 -12.54 -4.97 11.20
CA PRO A 374 -12.35 -3.77 10.41
C PRO A 374 -12.60 -4.03 8.92
N THR A 375 -13.16 -3.05 8.24
CA THR A 375 -13.33 -3.04 6.79
C THR A 375 -12.90 -1.68 6.25
N PHE A 376 -12.93 -1.52 4.95
CA PHE A 376 -12.58 -0.26 4.30
C PHE A 376 -13.53 0.05 3.17
N PHE A 377 -14.04 1.27 3.15
CA PHE A 377 -14.86 1.90 2.12
C PHE A 377 -16.27 1.31 2.03
N HIS A 378 -16.51 0.32 1.18
CA HIS A 378 -17.78 -0.37 1.03
C HIS A 378 -17.58 -1.88 1.14
N GLY A 379 -18.67 -2.62 1.35
CA GLY A 379 -18.62 -4.06 1.58
C GLY A 379 -17.97 -4.44 2.92
N ASP A 380 -17.78 -5.73 3.10
CA ASP A 380 -17.14 -6.34 4.26
C ASP A 380 -16.08 -7.36 3.80
N HIS A 381 -15.22 -6.91 2.88
CA HIS A 381 -14.29 -7.80 2.17
C HIS A 381 -13.15 -8.36 3.05
N ALA A 382 -13.03 -7.89 4.30
CA ALA A 382 -12.25 -8.57 5.32
C ALA A 382 -12.72 -10.02 5.51
N SER A 383 -14.04 -10.26 5.40
CA SER A 383 -14.64 -11.61 5.43
C SER A 383 -14.09 -12.51 4.33
N ALA A 384 -14.00 -11.99 3.10
CA ALA A 384 -13.44 -12.73 1.97
C ALA A 384 -11.95 -13.03 2.15
N PHE A 385 -11.19 -12.11 2.74
CA PHE A 385 -9.76 -12.30 3.01
C PHE A 385 -9.55 -13.38 4.08
N VAL A 386 -10.21 -13.29 5.24
CA VAL A 386 -10.11 -14.26 6.34
C VAL A 386 -10.50 -15.65 5.86
N ALA A 387 -11.67 -15.77 5.22
CA ALA A 387 -12.15 -17.06 4.69
C ALA A 387 -11.19 -17.62 3.64
N GLY A 388 -10.76 -16.80 2.69
CA GLY A 388 -9.87 -17.21 1.61
C GLY A 388 -8.50 -17.68 2.10
N VAL A 389 -7.90 -17.01 3.08
CA VAL A 389 -6.62 -17.41 3.69
C VAL A 389 -6.77 -18.73 4.43
N TYR A 390 -7.81 -18.87 5.26
CA TYR A 390 -8.05 -20.11 6.00
C TYR A 390 -8.33 -21.32 5.08
N LEU A 391 -9.18 -21.14 4.06
CA LEU A 391 -9.56 -22.21 3.13
C LEU A 391 -8.40 -22.67 2.24
N ARG A 392 -7.39 -21.80 2.02
CA ARG A 392 -6.14 -22.17 1.34
C ARG A 392 -5.13 -22.89 2.23
N GLY A 393 -5.47 -23.18 3.48
CA GLY A 393 -4.64 -23.97 4.39
C GLY A 393 -3.68 -23.14 5.25
N ILE A 394 -3.72 -21.82 5.23
CA ILE A 394 -2.90 -20.96 6.08
C ILE A 394 -3.51 -20.95 7.50
N ARG A 395 -2.67 -21.16 8.53
CA ARG A 395 -3.10 -21.40 9.91
C ARG A 395 -2.36 -20.55 10.96
N GLY A 396 -1.59 -19.58 10.54
CA GLY A 396 -0.76 -18.74 11.43
C GLY A 396 -1.55 -17.70 12.26
N PHE A 397 -2.89 -17.80 12.35
CA PHE A 397 -3.75 -16.88 13.09
C PHE A 397 -4.89 -17.65 13.81
N ASP A 398 -5.51 -17.02 14.82
CA ASP A 398 -6.67 -17.57 15.51
C ASP A 398 -7.93 -17.38 14.67
N VAL A 399 -8.26 -18.43 13.89
CA VAL A 399 -9.42 -18.39 12.99
C VAL A 399 -10.75 -18.29 13.74
N ARG A 400 -10.85 -18.78 14.98
CA ARG A 400 -12.12 -18.71 15.73
C ARG A 400 -12.42 -17.30 16.17
N ARG A 401 -11.43 -16.59 16.71
CA ARG A 401 -11.55 -15.16 17.05
C ARG A 401 -11.87 -14.33 15.80
N ALA A 402 -11.15 -14.54 14.70
CA ALA A 402 -11.41 -13.84 13.44
C ALA A 402 -12.84 -14.16 12.91
N TYR A 403 -13.28 -15.43 12.99
CA TYR A 403 -14.62 -15.84 12.58
C TYR A 403 -15.72 -15.16 13.41
N GLU A 404 -15.57 -15.07 14.73
CA GLU A 404 -16.54 -14.37 15.59
C GLU A 404 -16.77 -12.92 15.15
N LEU A 405 -15.69 -12.21 14.77
CA LEU A 405 -15.78 -10.82 14.30
C LEU A 405 -16.45 -10.70 12.92
N VAL A 406 -16.07 -11.53 11.94
CA VAL A 406 -16.70 -11.48 10.60
C VAL A 406 -18.15 -11.98 10.64
N LEU A 407 -18.47 -12.95 11.50
CA LEU A 407 -19.84 -13.38 11.73
C LEU A 407 -20.67 -12.26 12.36
N ARG A 408 -20.11 -11.53 13.32
CA ARG A 408 -20.76 -10.37 13.90
C ARG A 408 -21.01 -9.28 12.85
N ASN A 409 -20.05 -9.00 11.97
CA ASN A 409 -20.28 -8.11 10.83
C ASN A 409 -21.49 -8.53 9.99
N ALA A 410 -21.63 -9.85 9.76
CA ALA A 410 -22.70 -10.41 8.93
C ALA A 410 -24.06 -10.54 9.63
N THR A 411 -24.13 -10.43 10.96
CA THR A 411 -25.35 -10.71 11.75
C THR A 411 -25.82 -9.57 12.62
N VAL A 412 -24.97 -8.57 12.89
CA VAL A 412 -25.28 -7.44 13.74
C VAL A 412 -25.01 -6.14 12.99
N GLN A 413 -26.01 -5.28 12.86
CA GLN A 413 -25.81 -3.97 12.24
C GLN A 413 -24.75 -3.17 12.99
N GLY A 414 -23.78 -2.65 12.26
CA GLY A 414 -22.66 -1.93 12.83
C GLY A 414 -21.87 -1.13 11.80
N PRO A 415 -20.69 -0.63 12.17
CA PRO A 415 -19.88 0.20 11.29
C PRO A 415 -19.41 -0.54 10.03
N SER A 416 -19.19 -1.85 10.11
CA SER A 416 -18.72 -2.66 8.98
C SER A 416 -19.81 -2.95 7.94
N ARG A 417 -21.06 -3.09 8.38
CA ARG A 417 -22.22 -3.28 7.48
C ARG A 417 -23.38 -2.36 7.87
N PRO A 418 -23.34 -1.08 7.51
CA PRO A 418 -24.48 -0.18 7.70
C PRO A 418 -25.70 -0.67 6.88
N TRP A 419 -26.92 -0.43 7.40
CA TRP A 419 -28.20 -0.90 6.83
C TRP A 419 -28.32 -2.43 6.67
N LEU A 420 -27.62 -3.19 7.51
CA LEU A 420 -27.71 -4.64 7.50
C LEU A 420 -29.13 -5.14 7.84
N ASP A 421 -29.81 -4.49 8.78
CA ASP A 421 -31.18 -4.88 9.19
C ASP A 421 -32.15 -4.76 8.03
N GLU A 422 -32.05 -3.72 7.20
CA GLU A 422 -32.84 -3.55 5.99
C GLU A 422 -32.53 -4.64 4.94
N TYR A 423 -31.23 -4.89 4.74
CA TYR A 423 -30.76 -5.95 3.84
C TYR A 423 -31.27 -7.33 4.25
N VAL A 424 -31.24 -7.67 5.54
CA VAL A 424 -31.73 -8.95 6.05
C VAL A 424 -33.24 -9.07 5.92
N ALA A 425 -33.98 -8.00 6.28
CA ALA A 425 -35.44 -8.03 6.26
C ALA A 425 -36.05 -8.09 4.85
N ARG A 426 -35.43 -7.44 3.87
CA ARG A 426 -35.97 -7.25 2.51
C ARG A 426 -35.25 -8.05 1.43
N GLY A 427 -34.04 -8.54 1.71
CA GLY A 427 -33.16 -9.12 0.71
C GLY A 427 -32.47 -8.08 -0.19
N TYR A 428 -32.55 -6.80 0.15
CA TYR A 428 -31.83 -5.70 -0.47
C TYR A 428 -31.83 -4.48 0.46
N ILE A 429 -30.93 -3.53 0.23
CA ILE A 429 -30.95 -2.23 0.89
C ILE A 429 -31.83 -1.29 0.05
N PRO A 430 -32.92 -0.72 0.59
CA PRO A 430 -33.69 0.28 -0.12
C PRO A 430 -32.92 1.59 -0.19
N GLU A 431 -32.87 2.21 -1.38
CA GLU A 431 -32.25 3.50 -1.58
C GLU A 431 -33.21 4.64 -1.26
N MET A 432 -32.68 5.82 -1.05
CA MET A 432 -33.45 7.04 -0.89
C MET A 432 -33.93 7.55 -2.25
N ASP A 433 -35.17 8.04 -2.32
CA ASP A 433 -35.70 8.71 -3.51
C ASP A 433 -35.11 10.13 -3.59
N VAL A 434 -34.34 10.41 -4.65
CA VAL A 434 -33.74 11.72 -4.91
C VAL A 434 -34.20 12.19 -6.28
N GLU A 435 -34.95 13.28 -6.31
CA GLU A 435 -35.59 13.79 -7.54
C GLU A 435 -34.58 14.14 -8.65
N ASN A 436 -33.46 14.78 -8.28
CA ASN A 436 -32.43 15.23 -9.23
C ASN A 436 -31.03 14.89 -8.69
N PRO A 437 -30.60 13.61 -8.73
CA PRO A 437 -29.30 13.24 -8.22
C PRO A 437 -28.18 13.83 -9.10
N VAL A 438 -27.14 14.33 -8.44
CA VAL A 438 -25.87 14.75 -9.05
C VAL A 438 -24.77 13.75 -8.74
N THR A 439 -23.66 13.79 -9.46
CA THR A 439 -22.53 12.85 -9.26
C THR A 439 -22.09 12.70 -7.81
N GLN A 440 -22.22 13.78 -7.01
CA GLN A 440 -21.80 13.78 -5.60
C GLN A 440 -22.99 13.63 -4.63
N THR A 441 -24.17 13.20 -5.09
CA THR A 441 -25.27 12.90 -4.18
C THR A 441 -24.88 11.75 -3.25
N VAL A 442 -24.84 12.04 -1.95
CA VAL A 442 -24.47 11.06 -0.93
C VAL A 442 -25.72 10.44 -0.33
N CYS A 443 -25.91 9.15 -0.57
CA CYS A 443 -26.99 8.34 -0.02
C CYS A 443 -26.43 7.00 0.49
N LYS A 444 -27.18 5.90 0.28
CA LYS A 444 -26.78 4.61 0.81
C LYS A 444 -25.80 3.84 -0.08
N ALA A 445 -25.70 4.16 -1.38
CA ALA A 445 -25.07 3.32 -2.40
C ALA A 445 -25.64 1.89 -2.36
N ALA A 446 -26.96 1.80 -2.35
CA ALA A 446 -27.70 0.61 -1.94
C ALA A 446 -27.50 -0.58 -2.88
N VAL A 447 -27.34 -0.33 -4.19
CA VAL A 447 -27.02 -1.40 -5.16
C VAL A 447 -25.67 -2.01 -4.84
N THR A 448 -24.63 -1.20 -4.79
CA THR A 448 -23.26 -1.68 -4.48
C THR A 448 -23.23 -2.47 -3.19
N LYS A 449 -23.78 -1.93 -2.08
CA LYS A 449 -23.77 -2.63 -0.79
C LYS A 449 -24.55 -3.94 -0.81
N THR A 450 -25.71 -3.98 -1.48
CA THR A 450 -26.47 -5.24 -1.59
C THR A 450 -25.71 -6.33 -2.32
N LEU A 451 -25.05 -5.97 -3.43
CA LEU A 451 -24.23 -6.90 -4.21
C LEU A 451 -23.03 -7.40 -3.39
N GLU A 452 -22.32 -6.48 -2.75
CA GLU A 452 -21.13 -6.80 -1.96
C GLU A 452 -21.47 -7.63 -0.72
N TYR A 453 -22.55 -7.31 0.01
CA TYR A 453 -22.97 -8.11 1.18
C TYR A 453 -23.37 -9.53 0.79
N ALA A 454 -23.98 -9.75 -0.39
CA ALA A 454 -24.28 -11.09 -0.87
C ALA A 454 -23.01 -11.91 -1.13
N TYR A 455 -21.97 -11.29 -1.66
CA TYR A 455 -20.64 -11.90 -1.84
C TYR A 455 -19.95 -12.16 -0.49
N ASP A 456 -19.98 -11.19 0.42
CA ASP A 456 -19.36 -11.31 1.74
C ASP A 456 -20.06 -12.37 2.60
N ASP A 457 -21.40 -12.48 2.51
CA ASP A 457 -22.16 -13.55 3.16
C ASP A 457 -21.73 -14.93 2.67
N TYR A 458 -21.45 -15.08 1.36
CA TYR A 458 -20.90 -16.31 0.82
C TYR A 458 -19.54 -16.66 1.43
N ALA A 459 -18.65 -15.69 1.56
CA ALA A 459 -17.34 -15.91 2.15
C ALA A 459 -17.44 -16.36 3.63
N VAL A 460 -18.29 -15.69 4.43
CA VAL A 460 -18.51 -16.08 5.83
C VAL A 460 -19.18 -17.45 5.92
N ALA A 461 -20.12 -17.77 5.01
CA ALA A 461 -20.77 -19.08 4.97
C ALA A 461 -19.78 -20.23 4.71
N LEU A 462 -18.83 -20.03 3.79
CA LEU A 462 -17.77 -21.02 3.53
C LEU A 462 -16.86 -21.21 4.75
N LEU A 463 -16.56 -20.14 5.46
CA LEU A 463 -15.76 -20.22 6.69
C LEU A 463 -16.55 -20.92 7.81
N ALA A 464 -17.84 -20.61 7.96
CA ALA A 464 -18.74 -21.30 8.90
C ALA A 464 -18.79 -22.80 8.65
N ASP A 465 -18.95 -23.22 7.39
CA ASP A 465 -18.94 -24.64 7.00
C ASP A 465 -17.61 -25.32 7.38
N ALA A 466 -16.49 -24.69 7.06
CA ALA A 466 -15.15 -25.20 7.38
C ALA A 466 -14.89 -25.33 8.90
N LEU A 467 -15.59 -24.53 9.72
CA LEU A 467 -15.48 -24.54 11.18
C LEU A 467 -16.58 -25.40 11.86
N GLY A 468 -17.49 -26.00 11.08
CA GLY A 468 -18.57 -26.86 11.56
C GLY A 468 -19.80 -26.12 12.07
N ASP A 469 -19.95 -24.82 11.76
CA ASP A 469 -21.13 -24.01 12.12
C ASP A 469 -22.18 -24.07 11.01
N GLY A 470 -22.89 -25.19 10.94
CA GLY A 470 -23.91 -25.45 9.92
C GLY A 470 -25.10 -24.48 9.98
N ALA A 471 -25.47 -24.01 11.16
CA ALA A 471 -26.61 -23.09 11.32
C ALA A 471 -26.34 -21.73 10.68
N ASN A 472 -25.19 -21.13 10.96
CA ASN A 472 -24.80 -19.87 10.35
C ASN A 472 -24.47 -20.01 8.87
N ARG A 473 -23.84 -21.12 8.45
CA ARG A 473 -23.69 -21.44 7.02
C ARG A 473 -25.02 -21.39 6.28
N ASP A 474 -26.04 -22.12 6.76
CA ASP A 474 -27.34 -22.25 6.07
C ASP A 474 -28.10 -20.92 6.05
N MET A 475 -27.98 -20.12 7.10
CA MET A 475 -28.57 -18.78 7.18
C MET A 475 -27.94 -17.84 6.17
N LEU A 476 -26.60 -17.79 6.14
CA LEU A 476 -25.84 -16.89 5.25
C LEU A 476 -25.98 -17.30 3.78
N MET A 477 -25.94 -18.61 3.46
CA MET A 477 -26.12 -19.10 2.09
C MET A 477 -27.46 -18.70 1.47
N LYS A 478 -28.52 -18.53 2.26
CA LYS A 478 -29.80 -18.00 1.73
C LYS A 478 -29.69 -16.57 1.24
N ARG A 479 -28.83 -15.77 1.83
CA ARG A 479 -28.65 -14.35 1.49
C ARG A 479 -27.71 -14.13 0.31
N THR A 480 -26.91 -15.13 -0.08
CA THR A 480 -26.00 -15.02 -1.23
C THR A 480 -26.72 -14.74 -2.54
N SER A 481 -28.00 -15.08 -2.65
CA SER A 481 -28.83 -14.80 -3.84
C SER A 481 -29.53 -13.43 -3.82
N ASN A 482 -29.33 -12.63 -2.78
CA ASN A 482 -30.01 -11.33 -2.61
C ASN A 482 -29.68 -10.33 -3.72
N TYR A 483 -28.53 -10.45 -4.39
CA TYR A 483 -28.21 -9.62 -5.55
C TYR A 483 -29.27 -9.72 -6.66
N LYS A 484 -29.99 -10.85 -6.78
CA LYS A 484 -31.04 -11.08 -7.78
C LYS A 484 -32.25 -10.14 -7.59
N ASN A 485 -32.48 -9.66 -6.36
CA ASN A 485 -33.57 -8.75 -6.06
C ASN A 485 -33.39 -7.36 -6.67
N LEU A 486 -32.17 -7.02 -7.09
CA LEU A 486 -31.86 -5.76 -7.76
C LEU A 486 -31.77 -5.86 -9.28
N PHE A 487 -31.90 -7.06 -9.85
CA PHE A 487 -31.94 -7.21 -11.29
C PHE A 487 -33.29 -6.76 -11.86
N ASP A 488 -33.25 -5.72 -12.69
CA ASP A 488 -34.43 -5.21 -13.40
C ASP A 488 -34.50 -5.85 -14.78
N PRO A 489 -35.44 -6.80 -15.02
CA PRO A 489 -35.58 -7.47 -16.33
C PRO A 489 -35.90 -6.53 -17.49
N SER A 490 -36.46 -5.35 -17.21
CA SER A 490 -36.80 -4.37 -18.24
C SER A 490 -35.59 -3.65 -18.82
N THR A 491 -34.52 -3.53 -18.02
CA THR A 491 -33.24 -2.89 -18.41
C THR A 491 -32.11 -3.89 -18.60
N GLY A 492 -32.20 -5.08 -17.99
CA GLY A 492 -31.12 -6.07 -17.92
C GLY A 492 -29.97 -5.67 -17.00
N LEU A 493 -30.19 -4.74 -16.07
CA LEU A 493 -29.16 -4.18 -15.20
C LEU A 493 -29.55 -4.28 -13.71
N MET A 494 -28.56 -4.16 -12.83
CA MET A 494 -28.78 -4.02 -11.40
C MET A 494 -29.24 -2.59 -11.12
N ARG A 495 -30.44 -2.40 -10.57
CA ARG A 495 -31.08 -1.11 -10.34
C ARG A 495 -31.53 -0.95 -8.91
N GLY A 496 -31.47 0.27 -8.37
CA GLY A 496 -31.91 0.57 -7.02
C GLY A 496 -33.43 0.45 -6.86
N ARG A 497 -33.85 -0.05 -5.68
CA ARG A 497 -35.25 -0.11 -5.25
C ARG A 497 -35.50 0.83 -4.08
N LEU A 498 -36.71 1.35 -4.00
CA LEU A 498 -37.21 2.11 -2.86
C LEU A 498 -37.74 1.17 -1.76
N ASP A 499 -38.16 1.75 -0.65
CA ASP A 499 -38.66 1.03 0.52
C ASP A 499 -39.94 0.23 0.23
N ASP A 500 -40.79 0.71 -0.68
CA ASP A 500 -42.01 0.03 -1.15
C ASP A 500 -41.77 -1.05 -2.20
N GLY A 501 -40.52 -1.27 -2.60
CA GLY A 501 -40.10 -2.24 -3.62
C GLY A 501 -40.17 -1.72 -5.05
N SER A 502 -40.60 -0.48 -5.29
CA SER A 502 -40.59 0.13 -6.62
C SER A 502 -39.17 0.44 -7.09
N TRP A 503 -38.98 0.50 -8.41
CA TRP A 503 -37.70 0.86 -9.00
C TRP A 503 -37.48 2.38 -8.94
N ILE A 504 -36.25 2.81 -8.63
CA ILE A 504 -35.88 4.22 -8.70
C ILE A 504 -36.08 4.77 -10.10
N THR A 505 -36.76 5.92 -10.25
CA THR A 505 -37.08 6.57 -11.51
C THR A 505 -36.88 8.08 -11.35
N PRO A 506 -36.23 8.78 -12.31
CA PRO A 506 -35.67 8.25 -13.56
C PRO A 506 -34.42 7.39 -13.36
N PHE A 507 -34.09 6.56 -14.35
CA PHE A 507 -32.91 5.70 -14.33
C PHE A 507 -32.03 5.99 -15.54
N ASP A 508 -30.79 6.45 -15.28
CA ASP A 508 -29.76 6.62 -16.29
C ASP A 508 -28.67 5.57 -16.05
N ASP A 509 -28.56 4.61 -16.96
CA ASP A 509 -27.66 3.46 -16.86
C ASP A 509 -26.17 3.82 -17.05
N GLN A 510 -25.87 4.96 -17.65
CA GLN A 510 -24.52 5.43 -17.94
C GLN A 510 -24.02 6.50 -16.94
N TYR A 511 -24.93 7.05 -16.12
CA TYR A 511 -24.55 8.11 -15.19
C TYR A 511 -23.58 7.59 -14.10
N PRO A 512 -22.44 8.25 -13.92
CA PRO A 512 -21.42 7.80 -12.95
C PRO A 512 -21.78 8.29 -11.54
N TYR A 513 -22.67 7.60 -10.87
CA TYR A 513 -23.04 7.93 -9.49
C TYR A 513 -21.87 7.68 -8.55
N TYR A 514 -21.56 8.64 -7.66
CA TYR A 514 -20.51 8.47 -6.66
C TYR A 514 -20.99 7.67 -5.44
N GLU A 515 -22.15 7.98 -4.91
CA GLU A 515 -22.72 7.30 -3.74
C GLU A 515 -24.25 7.15 -3.76
N TYR A 516 -24.93 7.55 -4.81
CA TYR A 516 -26.38 7.45 -4.83
C TYR A 516 -26.85 5.98 -4.87
N MET A 517 -26.92 5.35 -6.02
CA MET A 517 -27.26 3.93 -6.14
C MET A 517 -26.00 3.05 -6.12
N TYR A 518 -24.92 3.56 -6.70
CA TYR A 518 -23.67 2.85 -6.91
C TYR A 518 -22.50 3.57 -6.25
N ARG A 519 -21.52 2.82 -5.81
CA ARG A 519 -20.27 3.40 -5.33
C ARG A 519 -19.24 3.49 -6.45
N GLU A 520 -18.85 4.71 -6.82
CA GLU A 520 -17.84 5.01 -7.86
C GLU A 520 -18.06 4.23 -9.16
N ALA A 521 -19.31 4.04 -9.56
CA ALA A 521 -19.69 3.19 -10.68
C ALA A 521 -20.99 3.67 -11.32
N ASN A 522 -21.29 3.09 -12.49
CA ASN A 522 -22.60 3.13 -13.12
C ASN A 522 -23.21 1.72 -13.17
N ALA A 523 -24.42 1.62 -13.72
CA ALA A 523 -25.15 0.37 -13.80
C ALA A 523 -24.40 -0.72 -14.60
N TRP A 524 -23.71 -0.35 -15.66
CA TRP A 524 -22.94 -1.29 -16.50
C TRP A 524 -21.74 -1.87 -15.76
N GLN A 525 -21.02 -1.05 -14.97
CA GLN A 525 -19.86 -1.48 -14.20
C GLN A 525 -20.25 -2.44 -13.06
N GLN A 526 -21.47 -2.31 -12.51
CA GLN A 526 -21.99 -3.16 -11.44
C GLN A 526 -22.79 -4.38 -11.95
N ALA A 527 -23.15 -4.42 -13.23
CA ALA A 527 -24.04 -5.42 -13.82
C ALA A 527 -23.59 -6.87 -13.61
N PHE A 528 -22.28 -7.11 -13.54
CA PHE A 528 -21.69 -8.44 -13.45
C PHE A 528 -21.12 -8.77 -12.06
N PHE A 529 -21.46 -7.99 -11.04
CA PHE A 529 -20.93 -8.24 -9.70
C PHE A 529 -21.74 -9.31 -8.94
N ALA A 530 -21.51 -10.57 -9.28
CA ALA A 530 -21.87 -11.74 -8.47
C ALA A 530 -20.80 -12.83 -8.63
N PRO A 531 -19.54 -12.58 -8.22
CA PRO A 531 -18.42 -13.50 -8.48
C PRO A 531 -18.60 -14.86 -7.81
N HIS A 532 -19.45 -14.96 -6.80
CA HIS A 532 -19.77 -16.17 -6.05
C HIS A 532 -20.87 -17.03 -6.68
N ASP A 533 -21.67 -16.49 -7.61
CA ASP A 533 -22.81 -17.16 -8.25
C ASP A 533 -22.88 -16.79 -9.74
N THR A 534 -21.83 -17.07 -10.50
CA THR A 534 -21.74 -16.75 -11.93
C THR A 534 -22.87 -17.40 -12.74
N GLU A 535 -23.21 -18.67 -12.47
CA GLU A 535 -24.30 -19.37 -13.14
C GLU A 535 -25.67 -18.76 -12.82
N GLY A 536 -25.90 -18.37 -11.56
CA GLY A 536 -27.11 -17.69 -11.16
C GLY A 536 -27.25 -16.31 -11.79
N LEU A 537 -26.14 -15.57 -11.97
CA LEU A 537 -26.11 -14.30 -12.67
C LEU A 537 -26.43 -14.47 -14.17
N ILE A 538 -25.78 -15.41 -14.84
CA ILE A 538 -26.03 -15.74 -16.26
C ILE A 538 -27.52 -16.09 -16.46
N GLY A 539 -28.11 -16.84 -15.52
CA GLY A 539 -29.51 -17.25 -15.56
C GLY A 539 -30.53 -16.10 -15.49
N LEU A 540 -30.11 -14.89 -15.08
CA LEU A 540 -30.98 -13.70 -15.09
C LEU A 540 -31.17 -13.11 -16.49
N TYR A 541 -30.26 -13.38 -17.42
CA TYR A 541 -30.30 -12.83 -18.76
C TYR A 541 -31.07 -13.77 -19.70
N PRO A 542 -32.04 -13.24 -20.52
CA PRO A 542 -32.86 -14.06 -21.40
C PRO A 542 -32.13 -14.56 -22.66
N VAL A 543 -30.82 -14.40 -22.74
CA VAL A 543 -30.01 -14.77 -23.91
C VAL A 543 -29.28 -16.09 -23.69
N SER A 544 -29.14 -16.86 -24.76
CA SER A 544 -28.38 -18.12 -24.71
C SER A 544 -26.90 -17.84 -24.39
N TYR A 545 -26.30 -18.75 -23.68
CA TYR A 545 -24.87 -18.77 -23.28
C TYR A 545 -23.88 -18.38 -24.41
N THR A 546 -24.26 -18.57 -25.66
CA THR A 546 -23.47 -18.22 -26.84
C THR A 546 -23.32 -16.70 -27.08
N HIS A 547 -24.19 -15.85 -26.53
CA HIS A 547 -24.13 -14.40 -26.71
C HIS A 547 -23.25 -13.70 -25.64
N LEU A 548 -23.01 -14.35 -24.52
CA LEU A 548 -22.10 -13.84 -23.46
C LEU A 548 -20.61 -14.13 -23.76
N ARG A 549 -20.32 -14.91 -24.81
CA ARG A 549 -18.95 -15.24 -25.26
C ARG A 549 -18.47 -14.40 -26.44
N ALA A 550 -19.30 -13.53 -26.98
CA ALA A 550 -18.97 -12.58 -28.05
C ALA A 550 -18.65 -11.20 -27.49
#